data_66f19b229fe71a567e1d1f0bcb2521f6
#
_entry.id   66f19b229fe71a567e1d1f0bcb2521f6
#
_cell.length_a   1.000
_cell.length_b   1.000
_cell.length_c   1.000
_cell.angle_alpha   90.00
_cell.angle_beta   90.00
_cell.angle_gamma   90.00
#
_symmetry.space_group_name_H-M   'P 1'
#
loop_
_entity.id
_entity.type
_entity.pdbx_description
1 polymer ?
#
loop_
_entity_poly.entity_id
_entity_poly.type
_entity_poly.pdbx_seq_one_letter_code
_entity_poly.pdbx_strand_id
1 'polypeptide(L)'
;MNARMRFAASAAISVWLMGACANIPVPAGIASVPGVGPDKPVMTVAGELPPVPSHTWPDLNEDLNDHRADGWGLVFMPEMEKYLNGLLRKIKVATGTADWPGAVHITAQTSLNASSSAAGNIYISLGWLQSAESEDEIFAILSHEFGHIYLNHYAVYDVKNAGDTSTLIAGVTWTYVNRKVADKGWNGLDKIAVVQAIGTMALMPAWQRHIEEQADLFGATVSLRCGYSYIHGFKAFLERIDSYDRDARARNAKLREEQDNAIREKIRTDTLARAPKTPPPPAVASDAAVPLQALAAINDALTKVNGALTEGQISLNQGTFSAAQALDDAIAKGTAAIQDPHPDGAAREDDLSKEVATLIAGKRPPGRVKPWEDAKHQRRNAQTLAHYALVPDIEMLEAQHRYAEALKLAAKAASGANADDAMLDFYLGNAIALSQGRSKESPVQAFSRNLKSPERSWRLQVAIANNMASTNRQQARSFIEQQFVYFGRAPKAWPDLIAFYRDSGDVKGAKDMAMTCSVTLPDYRQACLSASQTPAELAEAKAKADAHAKIVVDNVSKRWFKQ
;
A
#
# COMPACT_ATOMS: atom_id res chain seq x y z
N MET A 1 3.20 37.20 29.98
CA MET A 1 2.25 36.40 29.21
C MET A 1 2.95 35.07 28.91
N ASN A 2 2.51 33.99 29.56
CA ASN A 2 3.26 32.76 29.75
C ASN A 2 3.42 31.92 28.48
N ALA A 3 4.59 31.31 28.30
CA ALA A 3 4.96 30.42 27.18
C ALA A 3 3.93 29.28 26.94
N ARG A 4 3.19 28.87 27.96
CA ARG A 4 2.11 27.87 27.84
C ARG A 4 0.90 28.31 27.00
N MET A 5 0.63 29.62 26.92
CA MET A 5 -0.47 30.16 26.13
C MET A 5 -0.12 30.24 24.63
N ARG A 6 1.17 30.33 24.29
CA ARG A 6 1.63 30.38 22.88
C ARG A 6 1.62 29.01 22.19
N PHE A 7 1.86 27.93 22.98
CA PHE A 7 1.78 26.56 22.44
C PHE A 7 0.33 26.12 22.12
N ALA A 8 -0.63 26.53 22.93
CA ALA A 8 -2.04 26.25 22.68
C ALA A 8 -2.59 26.98 21.44
N ALA A 9 -2.10 28.19 21.16
CA ALA A 9 -2.49 28.93 19.97
C ALA A 9 -1.93 28.34 18.67
N SER A 10 -0.72 27.79 18.66
CA SER A 10 -0.12 27.17 17.47
C SER A 10 -0.78 25.84 17.13
N ALA A 11 -1.15 25.02 18.11
CA ALA A 11 -1.90 23.78 17.92
C ALA A 11 -3.34 24.05 17.40
N ALA A 12 -3.99 25.11 17.87
CA ALA A 12 -5.32 25.50 17.41
C ALA A 12 -5.33 26.00 15.95
N ILE A 13 -4.27 26.66 15.50
CA ILE A 13 -4.15 27.13 14.10
C ILE A 13 -3.92 25.96 13.15
N SER A 14 -3.16 24.92 13.55
CA SER A 14 -2.95 23.73 12.74
C SER A 14 -4.22 22.89 12.59
N VAL A 15 -5.04 22.79 13.64
CA VAL A 15 -6.35 22.11 13.60
C VAL A 15 -7.38 22.91 12.76
N TRP A 16 -7.31 24.25 12.79
CA TRP A 16 -8.18 25.10 11.97
C TRP A 16 -7.85 25.05 10.47
N LEU A 17 -6.58 24.91 10.12
CA LEU A 17 -6.18 24.73 8.70
C LEU A 17 -6.60 23.36 8.13
N MET A 18 -6.63 22.30 8.94
CA MET A 18 -7.13 20.99 8.49
C MET A 18 -8.67 20.92 8.44
N GLY A 19 -9.39 21.63 9.32
CA GLY A 19 -10.85 21.72 9.28
C GLY A 19 -11.38 22.64 8.16
N ALA A 20 -10.58 23.57 7.67
CA ALA A 20 -10.96 24.49 6.59
C ALA A 20 -10.85 23.83 5.19
N CYS A 21 -10.07 22.75 5.04
CA CYS A 21 -9.93 22.04 3.75
C CYS A 21 -11.18 21.22 3.37
N ALA A 22 -12.06 20.90 4.34
CA ALA A 22 -13.28 20.12 4.08
C ALA A 22 -14.38 20.91 3.35
N ASN A 23 -14.28 22.25 3.27
CA ASN A 23 -15.28 23.13 2.68
C ASN A 23 -14.68 24.24 1.80
N ILE A 24 -13.59 23.98 1.08
CA ILE A 24 -13.09 24.94 0.10
C ILE A 24 -14.03 24.85 -1.13
N PRO A 25 -14.79 25.89 -1.48
CA PRO A 25 -15.61 25.86 -2.68
C PRO A 25 -14.69 25.69 -3.90
N VAL A 26 -14.94 24.66 -4.70
CA VAL A 26 -14.25 24.44 -5.97
C VAL A 26 -14.46 25.69 -6.84
N PRO A 27 -13.40 26.35 -7.33
CA PRO A 27 -13.56 27.52 -8.18
C PRO A 27 -14.41 27.17 -9.41
N ALA A 28 -15.35 28.02 -9.77
CA ALA A 28 -16.33 27.83 -10.85
C ALA A 28 -15.70 27.44 -12.22
N GLY A 29 -14.41 27.75 -12.44
CA GLY A 29 -13.67 27.35 -13.65
C GLY A 29 -13.16 25.89 -13.64
N ILE A 30 -13.15 25.24 -12.47
CA ILE A 30 -12.74 23.82 -12.35
C ILE A 30 -13.95 22.90 -12.49
N ALA A 31 -15.15 23.39 -12.18
CA ALA A 31 -16.41 22.65 -12.34
C ALA A 31 -16.76 22.33 -13.81
N SER A 32 -16.06 22.92 -14.78
CA SER A 32 -16.23 22.64 -16.22
C SER A 32 -15.22 21.63 -16.77
N VAL A 33 -14.30 21.11 -15.96
CA VAL A 33 -13.40 20.02 -16.37
C VAL A 33 -14.15 18.70 -16.19
N PRO A 34 -14.33 17.87 -17.24
CA PRO A 34 -15.00 16.60 -17.12
C PRO A 34 -14.32 15.74 -16.01
N GLY A 35 -15.09 15.28 -15.02
CA GLY A 35 -14.61 14.50 -13.89
C GLY A 35 -14.11 15.31 -12.68
N VAL A 36 -14.24 16.64 -12.66
CA VAL A 36 -13.88 17.51 -11.53
C VAL A 36 -15.09 18.38 -11.14
N GLY A 37 -15.96 17.85 -10.33
CA GLY A 37 -17.11 18.56 -9.76
C GLY A 37 -18.07 17.58 -9.11
N PRO A 38 -19.04 18.07 -8.30
CA PRO A 38 -20.12 17.23 -7.82
C PRO A 38 -21.06 16.96 -9.00
N ASP A 39 -20.65 16.09 -9.92
CA ASP A 39 -21.57 15.55 -10.91
C ASP A 39 -22.67 14.81 -10.15
N LYS A 40 -23.92 15.04 -10.60
CA LYS A 40 -25.04 14.24 -10.11
C LYS A 40 -24.67 12.77 -10.30
N PRO A 41 -24.98 11.89 -9.33
CA PRO A 41 -24.70 10.47 -9.50
C PRO A 41 -25.26 10.02 -10.85
N VAL A 42 -24.40 9.37 -11.66
CA VAL A 42 -24.75 8.94 -13.03
C VAL A 42 -25.97 8.04 -13.02
N MET A 43 -26.26 7.43 -11.87
CA MET A 43 -27.46 6.63 -11.66
C MET A 43 -27.87 6.62 -10.17
N THR A 44 -29.13 6.36 -9.93
CA THR A 44 -29.68 5.95 -8.62
C THR A 44 -29.98 4.46 -8.67
N VAL A 45 -30.01 3.78 -7.52
CA VAL A 45 -30.34 2.34 -7.47
C VAL A 45 -31.70 2.03 -8.10
N ALA A 46 -32.65 2.98 -8.06
CA ALA A 46 -33.96 2.84 -8.71
C ALA A 46 -33.93 3.19 -10.21
N GLY A 47 -32.82 3.77 -10.70
CA GLY A 47 -32.70 4.21 -12.09
C GLY A 47 -32.45 3.09 -13.09
N GLU A 48 -32.55 3.41 -14.36
CA GLU A 48 -32.03 2.57 -15.43
C GLU A 48 -30.51 2.62 -15.42
N LEU A 49 -29.86 1.51 -15.85
CA LEU A 49 -28.42 1.53 -16.07
C LEU A 49 -28.09 2.59 -17.14
N PRO A 50 -26.98 3.32 -17.00
CA PRO A 50 -26.54 4.23 -18.05
C PRO A 50 -26.40 3.45 -19.38
N PRO A 51 -26.50 4.13 -20.53
CA PRO A 51 -26.24 3.50 -21.82
C PRO A 51 -24.87 2.82 -21.83
N VAL A 52 -24.78 1.66 -22.45
CA VAL A 52 -23.52 0.93 -22.57
C VAL A 52 -22.49 1.83 -23.24
N PRO A 53 -21.40 2.22 -22.57
CA PRO A 53 -20.40 3.09 -23.15
C PRO A 53 -19.55 2.38 -24.17
N SER A 54 -18.91 3.14 -25.05
CA SER A 54 -17.90 2.61 -25.97
C SER A 54 -16.60 2.37 -25.21
N HIS A 55 -16.01 1.18 -25.36
CA HIS A 55 -14.73 0.82 -24.78
C HIS A 55 -13.69 0.53 -25.84
N THR A 56 -12.44 0.89 -25.54
CA THR A 56 -11.26 0.38 -26.22
C THR A 56 -10.59 -0.61 -25.28
N TRP A 57 -10.53 -1.88 -25.72
CA TRP A 57 -10.02 -2.97 -24.87
C TRP A 57 -8.52 -3.14 -25.07
N PRO A 58 -7.68 -2.98 -24.03
CA PRO A 58 -6.28 -3.43 -24.04
C PRO A 58 -6.16 -4.95 -24.25
N ASP A 59 -4.95 -5.41 -24.53
CA ASP A 59 -4.71 -6.83 -24.70
C ASP A 59 -4.84 -7.59 -23.37
N LEU A 60 -5.69 -8.63 -23.36
CA LEU A 60 -5.97 -9.44 -22.18
C LEU A 60 -4.73 -10.19 -21.66
N ASN A 61 -3.82 -10.60 -22.54
CA ASN A 61 -2.63 -11.35 -22.13
C ASN A 61 -1.58 -10.41 -21.55
N GLU A 62 -1.46 -9.19 -22.08
CA GLU A 62 -0.59 -8.16 -21.48
C GLU A 62 -1.05 -7.82 -20.06
N ASP A 63 -2.35 -7.58 -19.89
CA ASP A 63 -2.96 -7.32 -18.57
C ASP A 63 -2.74 -8.49 -17.60
N LEU A 64 -2.98 -9.73 -18.05
CA LEU A 64 -2.79 -10.92 -17.24
C LEU A 64 -1.31 -11.12 -16.84
N ASN A 65 -0.38 -10.89 -17.77
CA ASN A 65 1.05 -10.99 -17.49
C ASN A 65 1.52 -9.90 -16.51
N ASP A 66 0.95 -8.70 -16.56
CA ASP A 66 1.25 -7.65 -15.61
C ASP A 66 0.81 -8.04 -14.20
N HIS A 67 -0.35 -8.70 -14.06
CA HIS A 67 -0.81 -9.23 -12.77
C HIS A 67 -0.01 -10.46 -12.30
N ARG A 68 0.49 -11.32 -13.20
CA ARG A 68 1.45 -12.39 -12.86
C ARG A 68 2.79 -11.82 -12.40
N ALA A 69 3.14 -10.61 -12.82
CA ALA A 69 4.34 -9.91 -12.39
C ALA A 69 4.15 -9.12 -11.09
N ASP A 70 2.92 -8.96 -10.61
CA ASP A 70 2.60 -8.23 -9.40
C ASP A 70 2.58 -9.14 -8.15
N GLY A 71 3.32 -8.76 -7.13
CA GLY A 71 3.36 -9.50 -5.86
C GLY A 71 3.70 -10.99 -6.04
N TRP A 72 2.83 -11.87 -5.57
CA TRP A 72 2.96 -13.32 -5.75
C TRP A 72 2.28 -13.83 -7.03
N GLY A 73 1.63 -12.95 -7.79
CA GLY A 73 0.90 -13.30 -9.00
C GLY A 73 -0.45 -13.95 -8.73
N LEU A 74 -0.79 -14.91 -9.58
CA LEU A 74 -2.09 -15.56 -9.59
C LEU A 74 -2.03 -16.97 -8.99
N VAL A 75 -3.19 -17.46 -8.55
CA VAL A 75 -3.36 -18.81 -7.98
C VAL A 75 -4.16 -19.69 -8.94
N PHE A 76 -3.64 -20.86 -9.26
CA PHE A 76 -4.32 -21.80 -10.15
C PHE A 76 -5.45 -22.56 -9.45
N MET A 77 -6.67 -22.02 -9.51
CA MET A 77 -7.90 -22.61 -8.95
C MET A 77 -9.00 -22.73 -10.01
N PRO A 78 -8.86 -23.60 -11.03
CA PRO A 78 -9.73 -23.60 -12.20
C PRO A 78 -11.22 -23.88 -11.89
N GLU A 79 -11.54 -24.68 -10.88
CA GLU A 79 -12.93 -24.92 -10.47
C GLU A 79 -13.55 -23.69 -9.81
N MET A 80 -12.78 -22.96 -8.99
CA MET A 80 -13.24 -21.71 -8.38
C MET A 80 -13.36 -20.61 -9.44
N GLU A 81 -12.38 -20.46 -10.33
CA GLU A 81 -12.46 -19.50 -11.44
C GLU A 81 -13.66 -19.77 -12.35
N LYS A 82 -13.94 -21.04 -12.65
CA LYS A 82 -15.15 -21.41 -13.42
C LYS A 82 -16.43 -20.97 -12.70
N TYR A 83 -16.49 -21.14 -11.39
CA TYR A 83 -17.63 -20.71 -10.58
C TYR A 83 -17.78 -19.18 -10.60
N LEU A 84 -16.71 -18.44 -10.33
CA LEU A 84 -16.68 -16.98 -10.32
C LEU A 84 -17.02 -16.40 -11.70
N ASN A 85 -16.48 -16.98 -12.76
CA ASN A 85 -16.83 -16.60 -14.14
C ASN A 85 -18.28 -16.91 -14.50
N GLY A 86 -18.89 -17.90 -13.86
CA GLY A 86 -20.33 -18.13 -13.94
C GLY A 86 -21.15 -16.98 -13.34
N LEU A 87 -20.67 -16.39 -12.23
CA LEU A 87 -21.29 -15.21 -11.62
C LEU A 87 -21.07 -13.96 -12.48
N LEU A 88 -19.85 -13.74 -12.97
CA LEU A 88 -19.53 -12.63 -13.90
C LEU A 88 -20.39 -12.69 -15.16
N ARG A 89 -20.65 -13.87 -15.70
CA ARG A 89 -21.55 -14.03 -16.84
C ARG A 89 -22.98 -13.56 -16.53
N LYS A 90 -23.50 -13.83 -15.33
CA LYS A 90 -24.83 -13.33 -14.91
C LYS A 90 -24.85 -11.80 -14.91
N ILE A 91 -23.77 -11.17 -14.40
CA ILE A 91 -23.59 -9.72 -14.41
C ILE A 91 -23.60 -9.17 -15.83
N LYS A 92 -22.74 -9.72 -16.71
CA LYS A 92 -22.65 -9.31 -18.11
C LYS A 92 -23.98 -9.43 -18.88
N VAL A 93 -24.72 -10.51 -18.65
CA VAL A 93 -26.06 -10.70 -19.25
C VAL A 93 -27.06 -9.65 -18.72
N ALA A 94 -27.07 -9.41 -17.41
CA ALA A 94 -27.98 -8.45 -16.78
C ALA A 94 -27.74 -6.99 -17.20
N THR A 95 -26.52 -6.69 -17.66
CA THR A 95 -26.08 -5.36 -18.12
C THR A 95 -26.08 -5.19 -19.63
N GLY A 96 -26.45 -6.22 -20.38
CA GLY A 96 -26.45 -6.20 -21.86
C GLY A 96 -25.07 -6.25 -22.50
N THR A 97 -24.06 -6.74 -21.77
CA THR A 97 -22.65 -6.79 -22.19
C THR A 97 -22.10 -8.22 -22.24
N ALA A 98 -22.94 -9.16 -22.63
CA ALA A 98 -22.61 -10.59 -22.61
C ALA A 98 -21.37 -10.97 -23.45
N ASP A 99 -21.07 -10.19 -24.46
CA ASP A 99 -19.95 -10.32 -25.39
C ASP A 99 -18.67 -9.58 -24.98
N TRP A 100 -18.71 -8.84 -23.87
CA TRP A 100 -17.53 -8.12 -23.38
C TRP A 100 -16.42 -9.08 -22.96
N PRO A 101 -15.14 -8.72 -23.22
CA PRO A 101 -13.99 -9.55 -22.85
C PRO A 101 -13.78 -9.60 -21.34
N GLY A 102 -12.76 -10.33 -20.93
CA GLY A 102 -12.31 -10.45 -19.56
C GLY A 102 -12.97 -11.56 -18.77
N ALA A 103 -12.27 -11.96 -17.72
CA ALA A 103 -12.60 -13.05 -16.81
C ALA A 103 -12.24 -12.69 -15.36
N VAL A 104 -12.68 -13.52 -14.42
CA VAL A 104 -12.24 -13.43 -13.01
C VAL A 104 -11.01 -14.30 -12.82
N HIS A 105 -9.98 -13.72 -12.22
CA HIS A 105 -8.73 -14.37 -11.82
C HIS A 105 -8.50 -14.25 -10.32
N ILE A 106 -7.78 -15.19 -9.73
CA ILE A 106 -7.55 -15.24 -8.29
C ILE A 106 -6.10 -14.85 -8.01
N THR A 107 -5.90 -13.81 -7.17
CA THR A 107 -4.57 -13.36 -6.76
C THR A 107 -4.12 -14.04 -5.48
N ALA A 108 -2.80 -14.26 -5.35
CA ALA A 108 -2.17 -14.89 -4.19
C ALA A 108 -2.03 -13.94 -2.98
N GLN A 109 -3.00 -13.03 -2.78
CA GLN A 109 -3.03 -12.10 -1.66
C GLN A 109 -3.95 -12.64 -0.58
N THR A 110 -3.49 -12.58 0.68
CA THR A 110 -4.29 -12.99 1.86
C THR A 110 -5.08 -11.84 2.48
N SER A 111 -4.83 -10.60 2.06
CA SER A 111 -5.64 -9.43 2.40
C SER A 111 -6.94 -9.39 1.61
N LEU A 112 -7.93 -8.65 2.12
CA LEU A 112 -9.15 -8.35 1.37
C LEU A 112 -8.81 -7.37 0.25
N ASN A 113 -8.73 -7.87 -0.98
CA ASN A 113 -8.48 -7.04 -2.15
C ASN A 113 -9.25 -7.60 -3.35
N ALA A 114 -9.89 -6.71 -4.08
CA ALA A 114 -10.41 -6.97 -5.40
C ALA A 114 -10.07 -5.77 -6.28
N SER A 115 -9.91 -6.00 -7.55
CA SER A 115 -9.67 -4.94 -8.54
C SER A 115 -10.11 -5.40 -9.90
N SER A 116 -10.34 -4.45 -10.78
CA SER A 116 -10.63 -4.70 -12.18
C SER A 116 -9.63 -3.96 -13.07
N SER A 117 -9.59 -4.30 -14.34
CA SER A 117 -8.68 -3.69 -15.29
C SER A 117 -9.41 -3.13 -16.51
N ALA A 118 -8.78 -2.20 -17.22
CA ALA A 118 -9.28 -1.65 -18.47
C ALA A 118 -9.49 -2.73 -19.56
N ALA A 119 -8.78 -3.86 -19.47
CA ALA A 119 -8.96 -5.01 -20.36
C ALA A 119 -10.23 -5.82 -20.08
N GLY A 120 -10.91 -5.53 -18.95
CA GLY A 120 -12.15 -6.21 -18.56
C GLY A 120 -11.96 -7.38 -17.61
N ASN A 121 -10.73 -7.68 -17.17
CA ASN A 121 -10.49 -8.69 -16.16
C ASN A 121 -10.84 -8.17 -14.74
N ILE A 122 -11.27 -9.09 -13.88
CA ILE A 122 -11.47 -8.87 -12.44
C ILE A 122 -10.50 -9.77 -11.69
N TYR A 123 -9.80 -9.20 -10.73
CA TYR A 123 -8.84 -9.88 -9.88
C TYR A 123 -9.37 -9.90 -8.46
N ILE A 124 -9.62 -11.10 -7.90
CA ILE A 124 -10.10 -11.27 -6.53
C ILE A 124 -9.06 -12.00 -5.69
N SER A 125 -8.82 -11.52 -4.48
CA SER A 125 -7.82 -12.11 -3.60
C SER A 125 -8.31 -13.40 -2.93
N LEU A 126 -7.36 -14.27 -2.56
CA LEU A 126 -7.65 -15.41 -1.67
C LEU A 126 -8.24 -14.97 -0.33
N GLY A 127 -7.87 -13.77 0.16
CA GLY A 127 -8.46 -13.20 1.37
C GLY A 127 -9.98 -13.10 1.29
N TRP A 128 -10.52 -12.65 0.16
CA TRP A 128 -11.98 -12.66 -0.08
C TRP A 128 -12.55 -14.06 -0.15
N LEU A 129 -11.89 -14.99 -0.85
CA LEU A 129 -12.39 -16.36 -0.95
C LEU A 129 -12.45 -17.08 0.39
N GLN A 130 -11.54 -16.75 1.30
CA GLN A 130 -11.50 -17.31 2.66
C GLN A 130 -12.55 -16.68 3.58
N SER A 131 -12.77 -15.36 3.48
CA SER A 131 -13.55 -14.59 4.45
C SER A 131 -15.02 -14.40 4.06
N ALA A 132 -15.36 -14.39 2.75
CA ALA A 132 -16.74 -14.25 2.31
C ALA A 132 -17.62 -15.41 2.79
N GLU A 133 -18.85 -15.08 3.25
CA GLU A 133 -19.77 -16.02 3.86
C GLU A 133 -20.89 -16.48 2.92
N SER A 134 -21.10 -15.79 1.79
CA SER A 134 -22.16 -16.10 0.85
C SER A 134 -21.81 -15.82 -0.61
N GLU A 135 -22.53 -16.47 -1.54
CA GLU A 135 -22.49 -16.12 -2.96
C GLU A 135 -22.96 -14.68 -3.19
N ASP A 136 -23.89 -14.17 -2.36
CA ASP A 136 -24.38 -12.80 -2.47
C ASP A 136 -23.24 -11.79 -2.23
N GLU A 137 -22.35 -12.05 -1.28
CA GLU A 137 -21.20 -11.20 -0.98
C GLU A 137 -20.19 -11.22 -2.12
N ILE A 138 -19.84 -12.39 -2.64
CA ILE A 138 -18.97 -12.52 -3.81
C ILE A 138 -19.60 -11.85 -5.05
N PHE A 139 -20.90 -12.03 -5.25
CA PHE A 139 -21.60 -11.38 -6.36
C PHE A 139 -21.58 -9.85 -6.23
N ALA A 140 -21.70 -9.32 -5.02
CA ALA A 140 -21.61 -7.88 -4.74
C ALA A 140 -20.22 -7.35 -5.12
N ILE A 141 -19.14 -8.04 -4.68
CA ILE A 141 -17.77 -7.68 -5.03
C ILE A 141 -17.56 -7.67 -6.56
N LEU A 142 -17.94 -8.75 -7.23
CA LEU A 142 -17.80 -8.85 -8.69
C LEU A 142 -18.64 -7.82 -9.42
N SER A 143 -19.84 -7.48 -8.91
CA SER A 143 -20.70 -6.45 -9.51
C SER A 143 -20.13 -5.05 -9.32
N HIS A 144 -19.52 -4.77 -8.17
CA HIS A 144 -18.81 -3.53 -7.90
C HIS A 144 -17.63 -3.36 -8.85
N GLU A 145 -16.76 -4.37 -8.94
CA GLU A 145 -15.60 -4.35 -9.85
C GLU A 145 -16.02 -4.23 -11.32
N PHE A 146 -17.10 -4.92 -11.70
CA PHE A 146 -17.65 -4.78 -13.03
C PHE A 146 -18.25 -3.39 -13.27
N GLY A 147 -18.69 -2.71 -12.22
CA GLY A 147 -19.13 -1.32 -12.26
C GLY A 147 -18.00 -0.39 -12.73
N HIS A 148 -16.78 -0.57 -12.26
CA HIS A 148 -15.62 0.18 -12.73
C HIS A 148 -15.35 -0.06 -14.21
N ILE A 149 -15.49 -1.30 -14.68
CA ILE A 149 -15.36 -1.63 -16.11
C ILE A 149 -16.49 -0.98 -16.91
N TYR A 150 -17.75 -1.19 -16.50
CA TYR A 150 -18.92 -0.72 -17.23
C TYR A 150 -18.94 0.81 -17.35
N LEU A 151 -18.63 1.54 -16.28
CA LEU A 151 -18.62 3.00 -16.24
C LEU A 151 -17.33 3.60 -16.81
N ASN A 152 -16.40 2.76 -17.27
CA ASN A 152 -15.12 3.16 -17.87
C ASN A 152 -14.28 4.08 -16.97
N HIS A 153 -14.19 3.76 -15.68
CA HIS A 153 -13.44 4.55 -14.71
C HIS A 153 -11.94 4.64 -15.05
N TYR A 154 -11.41 3.73 -15.89
CA TYR A 154 -10.02 3.71 -16.36
C TYR A 154 -9.69 4.79 -17.37
N ALA A 155 -10.65 5.20 -18.21
CA ALA A 155 -10.42 6.28 -19.17
C ALA A 155 -10.01 7.61 -18.50
N VAL A 156 -10.40 7.78 -17.24
CA VAL A 156 -10.04 8.94 -16.44
C VAL A 156 -8.63 8.83 -15.87
N TYR A 157 -8.14 7.61 -15.62
CA TYR A 157 -6.73 7.39 -15.25
C TYR A 157 -5.79 7.67 -16.43
N ASP A 158 -6.19 7.37 -17.68
CA ASP A 158 -5.43 7.73 -18.88
C ASP A 158 -5.35 9.24 -19.06
N VAL A 159 -6.43 9.96 -18.79
CA VAL A 159 -6.44 11.44 -18.76
C VAL A 159 -5.59 11.97 -17.61
N LYS A 160 -5.49 11.27 -16.48
CA LYS A 160 -4.61 11.63 -15.36
C LYS A 160 -3.13 11.48 -15.73
N ASN A 161 -2.76 10.43 -16.44
CA ASN A 161 -1.38 10.23 -16.89
C ASN A 161 -0.99 11.24 -17.99
N ALA A 162 -1.93 11.61 -18.87
CA ALA A 162 -1.82 12.81 -19.70
C ALA A 162 -1.89 14.12 -18.88
N GLY A 163 -2.41 14.06 -17.68
CA GLY A 163 -2.82 15.16 -16.82
C GLY A 163 -1.85 15.57 -15.73
N ASP A 164 -0.60 15.06 -15.70
CA ASP A 164 0.49 15.78 -15.02
C ASP A 164 0.53 17.25 -15.50
N THR A 165 0.12 17.48 -16.73
CA THR A 165 -0.04 18.79 -17.34
C THR A 165 -1.30 19.52 -16.83
N SER A 166 -2.43 18.84 -16.63
CA SER A 166 -3.69 19.49 -16.19
C SER A 166 -3.70 19.75 -14.67
N THR A 167 -3.07 18.91 -13.86
CA THR A 167 -2.84 19.15 -12.44
C THR A 167 -1.85 20.31 -12.25
N LEU A 168 -0.86 20.44 -13.11
CA LEU A 168 0.04 21.58 -13.19
C LEU A 168 -0.75 22.87 -13.55
N ILE A 169 -1.66 22.82 -14.52
CA ILE A 169 -2.51 23.94 -14.93
C ILE A 169 -3.49 24.32 -13.81
N ALA A 170 -4.15 23.36 -13.17
CA ALA A 170 -5.05 23.62 -12.04
C ALA A 170 -4.28 24.22 -10.85
N GLY A 171 -3.09 23.71 -10.56
CA GLY A 171 -2.21 24.24 -9.52
C GLY A 171 -1.72 25.66 -9.82
N VAL A 172 -1.33 25.95 -11.06
CA VAL A 172 -0.91 27.30 -11.50
C VAL A 172 -2.09 28.26 -11.43
N THR A 173 -3.29 27.82 -11.83
CA THR A 173 -4.51 28.66 -11.77
C THR A 173 -4.87 28.98 -10.32
N TRP A 174 -4.79 28.01 -9.40
CA TRP A 174 -5.03 28.25 -7.97
C TRP A 174 -4.00 29.21 -7.37
N THR A 175 -2.72 29.07 -7.72
CA THR A 175 -1.64 29.97 -7.28
C THR A 175 -1.83 31.39 -7.82
N TYR A 176 -2.31 31.51 -9.05
CA TYR A 176 -2.60 32.78 -9.68
C TYR A 176 -3.78 33.51 -9.02
N VAL A 177 -4.83 32.76 -8.64
CA VAL A 177 -6.01 33.29 -7.95
C VAL A 177 -5.68 33.72 -6.50
N ASN A 178 -4.76 33.00 -5.82
CA ASN A 178 -4.37 33.26 -4.44
C ASN A 178 -3.01 33.98 -4.32
N ARG A 179 -2.74 34.96 -5.17
CA ARG A 179 -1.47 35.73 -5.24
C ARG A 179 -0.93 36.24 -3.91
N LYS A 180 -1.79 36.55 -2.94
CA LYS A 180 -1.38 37.10 -1.63
C LYS A 180 -0.60 36.12 -0.75
N VAL A 181 -0.72 34.81 -0.99
CA VAL A 181 0.02 33.75 -0.25
C VAL A 181 1.36 33.42 -0.93
N ALA A 182 1.48 33.70 -2.23
CA ALA A 182 2.60 33.31 -3.06
C ALA A 182 3.79 34.30 -3.09
N ASP A 183 3.60 35.54 -2.60
CA ASP A 183 4.51 36.66 -2.92
C ASP A 183 5.73 36.83 -2.01
N LYS A 184 5.94 35.98 -1.01
CA LYS A 184 7.09 36.14 -0.09
C LYS A 184 8.05 34.94 -0.09
N GLY A 185 8.92 34.89 -1.08
CA GLY A 185 10.23 34.24 -0.93
C GLY A 185 10.32 32.76 -1.28
N TRP A 186 9.42 32.22 -2.09
CA TRP A 186 9.51 30.86 -2.65
C TRP A 186 10.01 30.94 -4.10
N ASN A 187 10.95 30.04 -4.46
CA ASN A 187 11.34 29.92 -5.87
C ASN A 187 10.27 29.15 -6.67
N GLY A 188 10.34 29.21 -8.00
CA GLY A 188 9.27 28.69 -8.87
C GLY A 188 9.03 27.17 -8.74
N LEU A 189 10.08 26.39 -8.43
CA LEU A 189 9.99 24.93 -8.30
C LEU A 189 9.33 24.50 -6.99
N ASP A 190 9.61 25.20 -5.88
CA ASP A 190 8.97 24.93 -4.59
C ASP A 190 7.48 25.26 -4.63
N LYS A 191 7.09 26.31 -5.38
CA LYS A 191 5.68 26.66 -5.63
C LYS A 191 4.95 25.55 -6.39
N ILE A 192 5.57 24.99 -7.41
CA ILE A 192 5.02 23.90 -8.22
C ILE A 192 4.86 22.63 -7.38
N ALA A 193 5.86 22.26 -6.59
CA ALA A 193 5.82 21.06 -5.75
C ALA A 193 4.72 21.11 -4.68
N VAL A 194 4.53 22.27 -4.01
CA VAL A 194 3.47 22.45 -3.00
C VAL A 194 2.09 22.46 -3.65
N VAL A 195 1.95 23.09 -4.80
CA VAL A 195 0.68 23.13 -5.52
C VAL A 195 0.30 21.75 -6.04
N GLN A 196 1.27 20.98 -6.51
CA GLN A 196 1.09 19.59 -6.93
C GLN A 196 0.71 18.69 -5.73
N ALA A 197 1.36 18.88 -4.59
CA ALA A 197 1.04 18.16 -3.35
C ALA A 197 -0.38 18.50 -2.83
N ILE A 198 -0.77 19.78 -2.83
CA ILE A 198 -2.12 20.21 -2.40
C ILE A 198 -3.18 19.74 -3.40
N GLY A 199 -2.92 19.81 -4.69
CA GLY A 199 -3.83 19.34 -5.74
C GLY A 199 -4.09 17.83 -5.61
N THR A 200 -3.04 17.03 -5.45
CA THR A 200 -3.16 15.60 -5.25
C THR A 200 -3.80 15.23 -3.91
N MET A 201 -3.49 15.93 -2.82
CA MET A 201 -4.04 15.64 -1.48
C MET A 201 -5.52 16.03 -1.33
N ALA A 202 -6.00 17.06 -1.99
CA ALA A 202 -7.37 17.58 -1.78
C ALA A 202 -8.39 17.11 -2.81
N LEU A 203 -7.99 16.94 -4.07
CA LEU A 203 -8.91 16.61 -5.15
C LEU A 203 -9.04 15.10 -5.38
N MET A 204 -7.96 14.33 -5.19
CA MET A 204 -7.97 12.89 -5.44
C MET A 204 -8.89 12.10 -4.50
N PRO A 205 -8.92 12.33 -3.18
CA PRO A 205 -9.83 11.57 -2.30
C PRO A 205 -11.32 11.84 -2.58
N ALA A 206 -11.66 13.06 -2.98
CA ALA A 206 -13.04 13.39 -3.31
C ALA A 206 -13.48 12.73 -4.62
N TRP A 207 -12.58 12.67 -5.60
CA TRP A 207 -12.83 12.03 -6.88
C TRP A 207 -12.88 10.50 -6.75
N GLN A 208 -11.99 9.89 -5.96
CA GLN A 208 -12.03 8.46 -5.67
C GLN A 208 -13.33 8.06 -4.97
N ARG A 209 -13.78 8.82 -3.97
CA ARG A 209 -15.08 8.56 -3.33
C ARG A 209 -16.23 8.56 -4.33
N HIS A 210 -16.26 9.51 -5.24
CA HIS A 210 -17.32 9.59 -6.25
C HIS A 210 -17.33 8.38 -7.20
N ILE A 211 -16.16 7.90 -7.62
CA ILE A 211 -16.02 6.70 -8.45
C ILE A 211 -16.50 5.45 -7.69
N GLU A 212 -16.15 5.34 -6.41
CA GLU A 212 -16.57 4.24 -5.55
C GLU A 212 -18.10 4.24 -5.34
N GLU A 213 -18.69 5.41 -5.06
CA GLU A 213 -20.14 5.59 -4.95
C GLU A 213 -20.87 5.14 -6.23
N GLN A 214 -20.33 5.48 -7.39
CA GLN A 214 -20.90 5.04 -8.67
C GLN A 214 -20.81 3.52 -8.86
N ALA A 215 -19.66 2.92 -8.53
CA ALA A 215 -19.47 1.47 -8.61
C ALA A 215 -20.38 0.73 -7.64
N ASP A 216 -20.57 1.27 -6.42
CA ASP A 216 -21.49 0.72 -5.42
C ASP A 216 -22.94 0.76 -5.89
N LEU A 217 -23.40 1.91 -6.39
CA LEU A 217 -24.76 2.06 -6.92
C LEU A 217 -25.00 1.15 -8.10
N PHE A 218 -24.06 1.06 -9.02
CA PHE A 218 -24.12 0.15 -10.16
C PHE A 218 -24.19 -1.30 -9.71
N GLY A 219 -23.26 -1.72 -8.87
CA GLY A 219 -23.15 -3.09 -8.40
C GLY A 219 -24.37 -3.51 -7.59
N ALA A 220 -24.87 -2.65 -6.69
CA ALA A 220 -26.09 -2.90 -5.92
C ALA A 220 -27.33 -3.02 -6.83
N THR A 221 -27.45 -2.15 -7.84
CA THR A 221 -28.53 -2.22 -8.83
C THR A 221 -28.51 -3.56 -9.59
N VAL A 222 -27.35 -3.97 -10.08
CA VAL A 222 -27.19 -5.23 -10.82
C VAL A 222 -27.46 -6.42 -9.91
N SER A 223 -26.96 -6.40 -8.67
CA SER A 223 -27.19 -7.47 -7.68
C SER A 223 -28.66 -7.65 -7.38
N LEU A 224 -29.39 -6.56 -7.13
CA LEU A 224 -30.83 -6.60 -6.86
C LEU A 224 -31.63 -7.08 -8.09
N ARG A 225 -31.27 -6.65 -9.29
CA ARG A 225 -31.89 -7.13 -10.54
C ARG A 225 -31.69 -8.63 -10.78
N CYS A 226 -30.53 -9.15 -10.38
CA CYS A 226 -30.22 -10.58 -10.43
C CYS A 226 -30.84 -11.37 -9.26
N GLY A 227 -31.60 -10.72 -8.38
CA GLY A 227 -32.27 -11.32 -7.24
C GLY A 227 -31.34 -11.72 -6.10
N TYR A 228 -30.17 -11.07 -5.96
CA TYR A 228 -29.27 -11.23 -4.84
C TYR A 228 -29.71 -10.38 -3.65
N SER A 229 -29.34 -10.82 -2.44
CA SER A 229 -29.68 -10.13 -1.19
C SER A 229 -28.76 -8.92 -0.99
N TYR A 230 -29.34 -7.74 -0.74
CA TYR A 230 -28.54 -6.58 -0.32
C TYR A 230 -27.82 -6.84 1.02
N ILE A 231 -28.56 -7.41 2.00
CA ILE A 231 -28.04 -7.61 3.36
C ILE A 231 -26.87 -8.60 3.38
N HIS A 232 -27.01 -9.74 2.67
CA HIS A 232 -25.97 -10.77 2.58
C HIS A 232 -24.94 -10.49 1.48
N GLY A 233 -25.18 -9.49 0.64
CA GLY A 233 -24.30 -9.04 -0.44
C GLY A 233 -23.58 -7.74 -0.07
N PHE A 234 -24.03 -6.62 -0.63
CA PHE A 234 -23.36 -5.32 -0.50
C PHE A 234 -23.13 -4.87 0.93
N LYS A 235 -24.13 -5.01 1.80
CA LYS A 235 -23.97 -4.66 3.21
C LYS A 235 -22.87 -5.50 3.87
N ALA A 236 -22.89 -6.81 3.71
CA ALA A 236 -21.86 -7.70 4.26
C ALA A 236 -20.47 -7.40 3.69
N PHE A 237 -20.38 -7.13 2.39
CA PHE A 237 -19.15 -6.72 1.70
C PHE A 237 -18.54 -5.47 2.32
N LEU A 238 -19.30 -4.37 2.43
CA LEU A 238 -18.82 -3.10 2.96
C LEU A 238 -18.49 -3.16 4.46
N GLU A 239 -19.31 -3.86 5.25
CA GLU A 239 -19.04 -4.08 6.69
C GLU A 239 -17.76 -4.90 6.91
N ARG A 240 -17.48 -5.88 6.04
CA ARG A 240 -16.26 -6.68 6.12
C ARG A 240 -15.03 -5.88 5.78
N ILE A 241 -15.06 -5.02 4.76
CA ILE A 241 -13.97 -4.08 4.46
C ILE A 241 -13.71 -3.19 5.67
N ASP A 242 -14.73 -2.53 6.21
CA ASP A 242 -14.57 -1.63 7.34
C ASP A 242 -14.01 -2.35 8.60
N SER A 243 -14.47 -3.57 8.88
CA SER A 243 -13.93 -4.37 9.97
C SER A 243 -12.46 -4.73 9.75
N TYR A 244 -12.10 -5.17 8.53
CA TYR A 244 -10.73 -5.51 8.18
C TYR A 244 -9.79 -4.30 8.30
N ASP A 245 -10.21 -3.14 7.82
CA ASP A 245 -9.43 -1.90 7.87
C ASP A 245 -9.26 -1.39 9.30
N ARG A 246 -10.30 -1.49 10.14
CA ARG A 246 -10.19 -1.17 11.56
C ARG A 246 -9.17 -2.05 12.26
N ASP A 247 -9.22 -3.36 12.02
CA ASP A 247 -8.30 -4.32 12.60
C ASP A 247 -6.86 -4.11 12.09
N ALA A 248 -6.69 -3.82 10.80
CA ALA A 248 -5.40 -3.49 10.21
C ALA A 248 -4.82 -2.20 10.80
N ARG A 249 -5.64 -1.15 10.94
CA ARG A 249 -5.24 0.10 11.60
C ARG A 249 -4.84 -0.11 13.05
N ALA A 250 -5.60 -0.92 13.80
CA ALA A 250 -5.28 -1.23 15.19
C ALA A 250 -3.96 -2.00 15.34
N ARG A 251 -3.74 -3.03 14.48
CA ARG A 251 -2.48 -3.78 14.44
C ARG A 251 -1.29 -2.88 14.09
N ASN A 252 -1.44 -2.04 13.08
CA ASN A 252 -0.38 -1.12 12.66
C ASN A 252 -0.07 -0.06 13.73
N ALA A 253 -1.09 0.46 14.41
CA ALA A 253 -0.91 1.39 15.52
C ALA A 253 -0.10 0.75 16.66
N LYS A 254 -0.42 -0.50 17.02
CA LYS A 254 0.30 -1.24 18.06
C LYS A 254 1.76 -1.51 17.66
N LEU A 255 2.01 -1.95 16.42
CA LEU A 255 3.37 -2.18 15.93
C LEU A 255 4.20 -0.88 15.91
N ARG A 256 3.59 0.24 15.52
CA ARG A 256 4.25 1.55 15.57
C ARG A 256 4.59 1.94 17.00
N GLU A 257 3.65 1.80 17.94
CA GLU A 257 3.89 2.09 19.35
C GLU A 257 5.06 1.27 19.92
N GLU A 258 5.12 -0.03 19.58
CA GLU A 258 6.23 -0.91 19.98
C GLU A 258 7.57 -0.46 19.37
N GLN A 259 7.59 -0.11 18.09
CA GLN A 259 8.78 0.42 17.42
C GLN A 259 9.22 1.75 18.02
N ASP A 260 8.29 2.66 18.28
CA ASP A 260 8.56 3.97 18.87
C ASP A 260 9.15 3.85 20.28
N ASN A 261 8.60 2.95 21.08
CA ASN A 261 9.11 2.68 22.41
C ASN A 261 10.54 2.10 22.35
N ALA A 262 10.80 1.20 21.41
CA ALA A 262 12.15 0.65 21.19
C ALA A 262 13.15 1.74 20.76
N ILE A 263 12.75 2.66 19.87
CA ILE A 263 13.59 3.78 19.43
C ILE A 263 13.83 4.77 20.59
N ARG A 264 12.81 5.11 21.37
CA ARG A 264 12.94 5.99 22.53
C ARG A 264 13.90 5.41 23.58
N GLU A 265 13.79 4.09 23.83
CA GLU A 265 14.70 3.41 24.76
C GLU A 265 16.13 3.36 24.23
N LYS A 266 16.29 3.17 22.92
CA LYS A 266 17.62 3.26 22.28
C LYS A 266 18.20 4.67 22.39
N ILE A 267 17.42 5.71 22.11
CA ILE A 267 17.85 7.12 22.29
C ILE A 267 18.31 7.36 23.74
N ARG A 268 17.54 6.86 24.70
CA ARG A 268 17.88 6.96 26.12
C ARG A 268 19.20 6.27 26.45
N THR A 269 19.35 5.02 26.02
CA THR A 269 20.54 4.19 26.25
C THR A 269 21.78 4.82 25.59
N ASP A 270 21.68 5.26 24.34
CA ASP A 270 22.78 5.90 23.61
C ASP A 270 23.18 7.24 24.25
N THR A 271 22.20 8.01 24.74
CA THR A 271 22.48 9.29 25.42
C THR A 271 23.16 9.06 26.77
N LEU A 272 22.69 8.08 27.56
CA LEU A 272 23.34 7.69 28.82
C LEU A 272 24.76 7.17 28.60
N ALA A 273 24.99 6.39 27.55
CA ALA A 273 26.33 5.88 27.22
C ALA A 273 27.32 6.98 26.86
N ARG A 274 26.83 8.10 26.30
CA ARG A 274 27.63 9.27 25.90
C ARG A 274 27.72 10.33 27.01
N ALA A 275 26.94 10.19 28.09
CA ALA A 275 26.98 11.13 29.21
C ALA A 275 28.39 11.20 29.81
N PRO A 276 28.90 12.40 30.12
CA PRO A 276 30.22 12.54 30.72
C PRO A 276 30.25 11.77 32.05
N LYS A 277 31.19 10.81 32.14
CA LYS A 277 31.47 10.14 33.40
C LYS A 277 31.96 11.21 34.37
N THR A 278 31.37 11.28 35.57
CA THR A 278 31.86 12.17 36.61
C THR A 278 33.35 11.93 36.79
N PRO A 279 34.20 12.94 36.62
CA PRO A 279 35.63 12.74 36.81
C PRO A 279 35.86 12.27 38.26
N PRO A 280 36.84 11.37 38.50
CA PRO A 280 37.17 10.99 39.86
C PRO A 280 37.51 12.26 40.67
N PRO A 281 37.15 12.33 41.93
CA PRO A 281 37.46 13.49 42.75
C PRO A 281 38.97 13.81 42.62
N PRO A 282 39.33 15.09 42.44
CA PRO A 282 40.73 15.44 42.34
C PRO A 282 41.46 14.93 43.57
N ALA A 283 42.62 14.26 43.30
CA ALA A 283 43.50 13.86 44.39
C ALA A 283 43.94 15.13 45.14
N VAL A 284 43.40 15.32 46.34
CA VAL A 284 43.74 16.49 47.17
C VAL A 284 45.16 16.32 47.63
N ALA A 285 46.04 17.22 47.19
CA ALA A 285 47.38 17.33 47.76
C ALA A 285 47.23 17.58 49.27
N SER A 286 48.01 16.89 50.08
CA SER A 286 47.84 16.73 51.53
C SER A 286 47.93 18.03 52.37
N ASP A 287 48.07 19.20 51.75
CA ASP A 287 48.36 20.47 52.43
C ASP A 287 47.22 21.51 52.38
N ALA A 288 46.07 21.18 51.80
CA ALA A 288 44.92 22.09 51.81
C ALA A 288 43.84 21.58 52.73
N ALA A 289 43.57 22.26 53.84
CA ALA A 289 42.52 21.97 54.80
C ALA A 289 41.13 22.31 54.25
N VAL A 290 40.70 21.61 53.16
CA VAL A 290 39.32 21.65 52.70
C VAL A 290 38.57 20.52 53.40
N PRO A 291 37.49 20.81 54.18
CA PRO A 291 36.75 19.77 54.85
C PRO A 291 36.23 18.71 53.85
N LEU A 292 36.47 17.45 54.14
CA LEU A 292 35.98 16.32 53.33
C LEU A 292 34.49 16.43 53.01
N GLN A 293 33.68 17.02 53.92
CA GLN A 293 32.26 17.29 53.73
C GLN A 293 31.98 18.32 52.63
N ALA A 294 32.80 19.32 52.42
CA ALA A 294 32.64 20.31 51.36
C ALA A 294 32.95 19.71 49.97
N LEU A 295 33.99 18.85 49.88
CA LEU A 295 34.32 18.10 48.65
C LEU A 295 33.22 17.11 48.31
N ALA A 296 32.62 16.41 49.28
CA ALA A 296 31.51 15.52 49.07
C ALA A 296 30.25 16.27 48.57
N ALA A 297 29.97 17.46 49.14
CA ALA A 297 28.86 18.30 48.72
C ALA A 297 29.03 18.86 47.29
N ILE A 298 30.25 19.24 46.89
CA ILE A 298 30.56 19.69 45.52
C ILE A 298 30.41 18.53 44.53
N ASN A 299 30.87 17.34 44.89
CA ASN A 299 30.76 16.16 44.03
C ASN A 299 29.30 15.71 43.87
N ASP A 300 28.49 15.76 44.94
CA ASP A 300 27.06 15.51 44.87
C ASP A 300 26.32 16.55 44.02
N ALA A 301 26.65 17.83 44.16
CA ALA A 301 26.09 18.89 43.31
C ALA A 301 26.46 18.72 41.84
N LEU A 302 27.72 18.39 41.52
CA LEU A 302 28.17 18.12 40.15
C LEU A 302 27.47 16.89 39.54
N THR A 303 27.28 15.84 40.35
CA THR A 303 26.56 14.62 39.90
C THR A 303 25.10 14.94 39.61
N LYS A 304 24.43 15.74 40.43
CA LYS A 304 23.05 16.19 40.20
C LYS A 304 22.90 17.07 38.97
N VAL A 305 23.84 18.01 38.75
CA VAL A 305 23.86 18.87 37.57
C VAL A 305 24.09 18.04 36.30
N ASN A 306 25.05 17.12 36.32
CA ASN A 306 25.28 16.23 35.17
C ASN A 306 24.10 15.31 34.90
N GLY A 307 23.45 14.78 35.95
CA GLY A 307 22.22 14.02 35.80
C GLY A 307 21.08 14.84 35.19
N ALA A 308 20.87 16.07 35.66
CA ALA A 308 19.85 16.96 35.12
C ALA A 308 20.12 17.37 33.63
N LEU A 309 21.39 17.62 33.27
CA LEU A 309 21.78 17.91 31.91
C LEU A 309 21.58 16.69 30.99
N THR A 310 21.90 15.49 31.46
CA THR A 310 21.70 14.25 30.71
C THR A 310 20.23 13.96 30.47
N GLU A 311 19.38 14.10 31.52
CA GLU A 311 17.92 13.95 31.37
C GLU A 311 17.33 15.04 30.45
N GLY A 312 17.82 16.27 30.52
CA GLY A 312 17.45 17.34 29.61
C GLY A 312 17.82 17.00 28.15
N GLN A 313 18.99 16.41 27.92
CA GLN A 313 19.43 15.97 26.58
C GLN A 313 18.58 14.79 26.06
N ILE A 314 18.24 13.84 26.93
CA ILE A 314 17.34 12.72 26.57
C ILE A 314 15.97 13.28 26.18
N SER A 315 15.40 14.19 26.97
CA SER A 315 14.12 14.82 26.70
C SER A 315 14.10 15.59 25.39
N LEU A 316 15.19 16.31 25.08
CA LEU A 316 15.35 17.06 23.83
C LEU A 316 15.45 16.13 22.61
N ASN A 317 16.24 15.06 22.72
CA ASN A 317 16.40 14.09 21.65
C ASN A 317 15.11 13.30 21.38
N GLN A 318 14.37 12.94 22.43
CA GLN A 318 13.06 12.30 22.31
C GLN A 318 11.99 13.26 21.77
N GLY A 319 12.06 14.53 22.11
CA GLY A 319 11.18 15.58 21.59
C GLY A 319 11.37 15.81 20.08
N THR A 320 12.62 15.85 19.61
CA THR A 320 12.93 15.97 18.18
C THR A 320 12.50 14.75 17.39
N PHE A 321 12.67 13.55 17.95
CA PHE A 321 12.15 12.31 17.37
C PHE A 321 10.62 12.35 17.24
N SER A 322 9.91 12.75 18.29
CA SER A 322 8.45 12.84 18.27
C SER A 322 7.93 13.87 17.26
N ALA A 323 8.63 14.97 17.05
CA ALA A 323 8.28 15.97 16.04
C ALA A 323 8.48 15.44 14.60
N ALA A 324 9.60 14.75 14.36
CA ALA A 324 9.86 14.10 13.08
C ALA A 324 8.82 13.03 12.77
N GLN A 325 8.47 12.22 13.75
CA GLN A 325 7.44 11.19 13.65
C GLN A 325 6.05 11.77 13.34
N ALA A 326 5.66 12.87 13.98
CA ALA A 326 4.39 13.54 13.70
C ALA A 326 4.31 14.05 12.24
N LEU A 327 5.46 14.45 11.67
CA LEU A 327 5.56 14.83 10.27
C LEU A 327 5.45 13.59 9.35
N ASP A 328 6.17 12.51 9.67
CA ASP A 328 6.11 11.25 8.93
C ASP A 328 4.69 10.64 8.97
N ASP A 329 4.01 10.70 10.11
CA ASP A 329 2.62 10.27 10.25
C ASP A 329 1.64 11.12 9.42
N ALA A 330 1.88 12.42 9.33
CA ALA A 330 1.06 13.31 8.50
C ALA A 330 1.27 13.01 6.99
N ILE A 331 2.51 12.76 6.58
CA ILE A 331 2.86 12.36 5.22
C ILE A 331 2.28 10.96 4.92
N ALA A 332 2.43 10.00 5.85
CA ALA A 332 1.92 8.65 5.67
C ALA A 332 0.39 8.60 5.59
N LYS A 333 -0.32 9.41 6.38
CA LYS A 333 -1.79 9.55 6.28
C LYS A 333 -2.21 10.17 4.94
N GLY A 334 -1.46 11.16 4.45
CA GLY A 334 -1.71 11.75 3.14
C GLY A 334 -1.47 10.74 2.00
N THR A 335 -0.39 9.96 2.07
CA THR A 335 -0.07 8.93 1.07
C THR A 335 -0.99 7.71 1.15
N ALA A 336 -1.39 7.28 2.35
CA ALA A 336 -2.35 6.18 2.52
C ALA A 336 -3.72 6.52 1.93
N ALA A 337 -4.20 7.76 2.11
CA ALA A 337 -5.44 8.23 1.49
C ALA A 337 -5.39 8.27 -0.05
N ILE A 338 -4.19 8.31 -0.64
CA ILE A 338 -3.98 8.26 -2.09
C ILE A 338 -3.84 6.81 -2.58
N GLN A 339 -3.34 5.92 -1.73
CA GLN A 339 -3.03 4.52 -2.07
C GLN A 339 -4.15 3.54 -1.71
N ASP A 340 -5.14 3.97 -0.93
CA ASP A 340 -6.31 3.14 -0.61
C ASP A 340 -7.30 3.17 -1.79
N PRO A 341 -7.42 2.08 -2.55
CA PRO A 341 -8.32 2.04 -3.70
C PRO A 341 -9.80 2.15 -3.29
N HIS A 342 -10.16 1.80 -2.05
CA HIS A 342 -11.54 1.71 -1.59
C HIS A 342 -11.73 2.38 -0.21
N PRO A 343 -11.82 3.73 -0.13
CA PRO A 343 -11.94 4.43 1.14
C PRO A 343 -13.28 4.17 1.85
N ASP A 344 -13.21 4.07 3.18
CA ASP A 344 -14.30 4.11 4.18
C ASP A 344 -15.56 3.30 3.87
N GLY A 345 -15.49 1.98 4.12
CA GLY A 345 -16.60 1.04 3.93
C GLY A 345 -17.88 1.39 4.71
N ALA A 346 -17.75 1.97 5.91
CA ALA A 346 -18.90 2.33 6.74
C ALA A 346 -19.69 3.53 6.18
N ALA A 347 -18.98 4.57 5.70
CA ALA A 347 -19.64 5.73 5.08
C ALA A 347 -20.31 5.33 3.77
N ARG A 348 -19.68 4.47 2.96
CA ARG A 348 -20.24 3.93 1.72
C ARG A 348 -21.51 3.10 2.00
N GLU A 349 -21.51 2.27 3.06
CA GLU A 349 -22.68 1.48 3.45
C GLU A 349 -23.83 2.38 3.90
N ASP A 350 -23.57 3.39 4.73
CA ASP A 350 -24.60 4.32 5.22
C ASP A 350 -25.27 5.09 4.08
N ASP A 351 -24.52 5.54 3.09
CA ASP A 351 -25.07 6.25 1.92
C ASP A 351 -25.82 5.29 0.99
N LEU A 352 -25.25 4.12 0.67
CA LEU A 352 -25.89 3.13 -0.18
C LEU A 352 -27.17 2.57 0.45
N SER A 353 -27.20 2.35 1.77
CA SER A 353 -28.36 1.83 2.47
C SER A 353 -29.58 2.77 2.39
N LYS A 354 -29.36 4.07 2.39
CA LYS A 354 -30.42 5.09 2.20
C LYS A 354 -31.03 4.99 0.81
N GLU A 355 -30.21 4.83 -0.21
CA GLU A 355 -30.65 4.69 -1.60
C GLU A 355 -31.43 3.40 -1.85
N VAL A 356 -31.01 2.29 -1.24
CA VAL A 356 -31.66 0.98 -1.44
C VAL A 356 -32.86 0.74 -0.50
N ALA A 357 -33.05 1.54 0.56
CA ALA A 357 -34.03 1.30 1.61
C ALA A 357 -35.47 1.08 1.07
N THR A 358 -35.86 1.88 0.08
CA THR A 358 -37.17 1.77 -0.56
C THR A 358 -37.32 0.52 -1.45
N LEU A 359 -36.21 0.07 -2.05
CA LEU A 359 -36.20 -1.08 -2.97
C LEU A 359 -36.24 -2.41 -2.23
N ILE A 360 -35.63 -2.47 -1.05
CA ILE A 360 -35.57 -3.67 -0.20
C ILE A 360 -36.69 -3.76 0.81
N ALA A 361 -37.56 -2.71 0.92
CA ALA A 361 -38.69 -2.70 1.86
C ALA A 361 -39.56 -3.94 1.69
N GLY A 362 -39.57 -4.79 2.69
CA GLY A 362 -40.33 -6.05 2.70
C GLY A 362 -39.73 -7.22 1.91
N LYS A 363 -38.62 -7.04 1.20
CA LYS A 363 -37.94 -8.09 0.44
C LYS A 363 -36.59 -8.44 1.11
N ARG A 364 -36.58 -9.55 1.85
CA ARG A 364 -35.34 -10.08 2.47
C ARG A 364 -35.10 -11.51 1.96
N PRO A 365 -34.57 -11.68 0.74
CA PRO A 365 -34.19 -13.00 0.27
C PRO A 365 -33.17 -13.62 1.21
N PRO A 366 -33.24 -14.93 1.47
CA PRO A 366 -32.22 -15.61 2.28
C PRO A 366 -30.86 -15.53 1.55
N GLY A 367 -29.80 -15.45 2.34
CA GLY A 367 -28.44 -15.46 1.79
C GLY A 367 -28.12 -16.80 1.11
N ARG A 368 -27.41 -16.73 0.00
CA ARG A 368 -26.94 -17.89 -0.76
C ARG A 368 -25.65 -18.45 -0.17
N VAL A 369 -25.72 -18.92 1.09
CA VAL A 369 -24.57 -19.50 1.81
C VAL A 369 -24.19 -20.85 1.20
N LYS A 370 -25.17 -21.74 0.96
CA LYS A 370 -24.88 -23.10 0.50
C LYS A 370 -24.16 -23.17 -0.85
N PRO A 371 -24.54 -22.44 -1.92
CA PRO A 371 -23.82 -22.47 -3.19
C PRO A 371 -22.34 -22.05 -3.02
N TRP A 372 -22.07 -21.06 -2.18
CA TRP A 372 -20.73 -20.59 -1.89
C TRP A 372 -19.90 -21.64 -1.12
N GLU A 373 -20.48 -22.21 -0.07
CA GLU A 373 -19.84 -23.29 0.68
C GLU A 373 -19.57 -24.52 -0.19
N ASP A 374 -20.52 -24.92 -1.04
CA ASP A 374 -20.33 -26.03 -1.98
C ASP A 374 -19.15 -25.74 -2.95
N ALA A 375 -18.99 -24.48 -3.42
CA ALA A 375 -17.86 -24.09 -4.26
C ALA A 375 -16.53 -24.14 -3.49
N LYS A 376 -16.48 -23.63 -2.26
CA LYS A 376 -15.27 -23.70 -1.41
C LYS A 376 -14.88 -25.15 -1.04
N HIS A 377 -15.85 -26.01 -0.83
CA HIS A 377 -15.64 -27.40 -0.43
C HIS A 377 -15.32 -28.36 -1.59
N GLN A 378 -15.33 -27.90 -2.84
CA GLN A 378 -14.76 -28.70 -3.92
C GLN A 378 -13.30 -29.07 -3.58
N ARG A 379 -12.95 -30.33 -3.79
CA ARG A 379 -11.72 -30.93 -3.26
C ARG A 379 -10.46 -30.07 -3.46
N ARG A 380 -10.26 -29.54 -4.67
CA ARG A 380 -9.07 -28.72 -4.98
C ARG A 380 -9.17 -27.35 -4.29
N ASN A 381 -10.32 -26.68 -4.36
CA ASN A 381 -10.54 -25.40 -3.73
C ASN A 381 -10.31 -25.49 -2.22
N ALA A 382 -10.92 -26.48 -1.55
CA ALA A 382 -10.75 -26.70 -0.12
C ALA A 382 -9.28 -26.95 0.27
N GLN A 383 -8.55 -27.73 -0.53
CA GLN A 383 -7.13 -27.97 -0.30
C GLN A 383 -6.32 -26.69 -0.44
N THR A 384 -6.54 -25.92 -1.50
CA THR A 384 -5.81 -24.66 -1.72
C THR A 384 -6.09 -23.66 -0.59
N LEU A 385 -7.34 -23.42 -0.25
CA LEU A 385 -7.71 -22.52 0.84
C LEU A 385 -7.12 -22.95 2.19
N ALA A 386 -7.14 -24.27 2.49
CA ALA A 386 -6.56 -24.80 3.72
C ALA A 386 -5.02 -24.67 3.75
N HIS A 387 -4.34 -24.80 2.61
CA HIS A 387 -2.90 -24.64 2.53
C HIS A 387 -2.46 -23.18 2.69
N TYR A 388 -3.19 -22.23 2.09
CA TYR A 388 -2.94 -20.80 2.29
C TYR A 388 -3.23 -20.36 3.73
N ALA A 389 -4.19 -20.97 4.41
CA ALA A 389 -4.45 -20.70 5.83
C ALA A 389 -3.29 -21.06 6.77
N LEU A 390 -2.29 -21.82 6.29
CA LEU A 390 -1.09 -22.15 7.05
C LEU A 390 0.00 -21.05 7.00
N VAL A 391 -0.10 -20.10 6.06
CA VAL A 391 0.92 -19.08 5.84
C VAL A 391 1.19 -18.23 7.08
N PRO A 392 0.18 -17.69 7.79
CA PRO A 392 0.44 -16.92 9.02
C PRO A 392 1.16 -17.70 10.10
N ASP A 393 0.87 -19.00 10.23
CA ASP A 393 1.55 -19.87 11.20
C ASP A 393 3.00 -20.13 10.79
N ILE A 394 3.29 -20.26 9.49
CA ILE A 394 4.66 -20.38 8.98
C ILE A 394 5.45 -19.13 9.32
N GLU A 395 4.91 -17.94 9.02
CA GLU A 395 5.54 -16.65 9.33
C GLU A 395 5.80 -16.47 10.83
N MET A 396 4.83 -16.83 11.66
CA MET A 396 4.96 -16.78 13.12
C MET A 396 6.09 -17.71 13.61
N LEU A 397 6.17 -18.95 13.09
CA LEU A 397 7.21 -19.90 13.45
C LEU A 397 8.60 -19.43 13.00
N GLU A 398 8.72 -18.83 11.82
CA GLU A 398 9.97 -18.22 11.34
C GLU A 398 10.40 -17.04 12.22
N ALA A 399 9.48 -16.16 12.59
CA ALA A 399 9.74 -15.03 13.50
C ALA A 399 10.18 -15.51 14.91
N GLN A 400 9.68 -16.66 15.37
CA GLN A 400 10.07 -17.30 16.63
C GLN A 400 11.36 -18.14 16.50
N HIS A 401 12.04 -18.15 15.34
CA HIS A 401 13.21 -18.98 15.04
C HIS A 401 12.96 -20.50 15.17
N ARG A 402 11.71 -20.95 15.06
CA ARG A 402 11.28 -22.35 15.10
C ARG A 402 11.33 -22.99 13.72
N TYR A 403 12.47 -22.91 13.07
CA TYR A 403 12.65 -23.22 11.64
C TYR A 403 12.31 -24.66 11.25
N ALA A 404 12.50 -25.63 12.15
CA ALA A 404 12.16 -27.03 11.87
C ALA A 404 10.65 -27.26 11.76
N GLU A 405 9.86 -26.53 12.56
CA GLU A 405 8.40 -26.59 12.54
C GLU A 405 7.86 -25.80 11.35
N ALA A 406 8.44 -24.62 11.08
CA ALA A 406 8.14 -23.84 9.89
C ALA A 406 8.36 -24.66 8.61
N LEU A 407 9.49 -25.36 8.49
CA LEU A 407 9.78 -26.23 7.34
C LEU A 407 8.73 -27.34 7.16
N LYS A 408 8.33 -28.00 8.26
CA LYS A 408 7.31 -29.05 8.20
C LYS A 408 5.96 -28.51 7.71
N LEU A 409 5.59 -27.32 8.18
CA LEU A 409 4.34 -26.68 7.84
C LEU A 409 4.35 -26.16 6.39
N ALA A 410 5.45 -25.52 5.96
CA ALA A 410 5.66 -25.06 4.59
C ALA A 410 5.65 -26.22 3.59
N ALA A 411 6.30 -27.35 3.93
CA ALA A 411 6.26 -28.56 3.10
C ALA A 411 4.84 -29.13 2.96
N LYS A 412 4.00 -29.03 3.99
CA LYS A 412 2.59 -29.38 3.91
C LYS A 412 1.84 -28.42 2.99
N ALA A 413 2.05 -27.11 3.15
CA ALA A 413 1.40 -26.09 2.34
C ALA A 413 1.75 -26.23 0.83
N ALA A 414 3.02 -26.42 0.49
CA ALA A 414 3.51 -26.59 -0.87
C ALA A 414 3.40 -28.05 -1.37
N SER A 415 2.24 -28.69 -1.17
CA SER A 415 2.02 -30.09 -1.54
C SER A 415 0.71 -30.32 -2.29
N GLY A 416 0.56 -31.46 -2.93
CA GLY A 416 -0.68 -31.87 -3.62
C GLY A 416 -1.03 -30.92 -4.77
N ALA A 417 -2.23 -30.33 -4.75
CA ALA A 417 -2.69 -29.40 -5.80
C ALA A 417 -1.88 -28.10 -5.87
N ASN A 418 -1.12 -27.77 -4.82
CA ASN A 418 -0.35 -26.54 -4.68
C ASN A 418 1.17 -26.80 -4.72
N ALA A 419 1.61 -27.90 -5.31
CA ALA A 419 3.02 -28.27 -5.36
C ALA A 419 3.88 -27.41 -6.30
N ASP A 420 3.23 -26.52 -7.07
CA ASP A 420 3.83 -25.58 -7.99
C ASP A 420 3.27 -24.16 -7.80
N ASP A 421 2.65 -23.89 -6.66
CA ASP A 421 2.13 -22.58 -6.30
C ASP A 421 3.28 -21.63 -5.87
N ALA A 422 3.28 -20.43 -6.43
CA ALA A 422 4.41 -19.51 -6.28
C ALA A 422 4.65 -19.08 -4.83
N MET A 423 3.61 -18.66 -4.13
CA MET A 423 3.74 -18.16 -2.76
C MET A 423 4.12 -19.29 -1.80
N LEU A 424 3.49 -20.45 -1.95
CA LEU A 424 3.74 -21.60 -1.08
C LEU A 424 5.12 -22.22 -1.33
N ASP A 425 5.57 -22.28 -2.58
CA ASP A 425 6.94 -22.68 -2.93
C ASP A 425 8.00 -21.72 -2.40
N PHE A 426 7.68 -20.42 -2.35
CA PHE A 426 8.57 -19.44 -1.72
C PHE A 426 8.72 -19.69 -0.22
N TYR A 427 7.62 -19.86 0.50
CA TYR A 427 7.69 -20.17 1.93
C TYR A 427 8.43 -21.49 2.21
N LEU A 428 8.22 -22.50 1.35
CA LEU A 428 8.99 -23.74 1.45
C LEU A 428 10.48 -23.48 1.25
N GLY A 429 10.88 -22.78 0.19
CA GLY A 429 12.29 -22.50 -0.08
C GLY A 429 12.93 -21.63 1.00
N ASN A 430 12.20 -20.65 1.55
CA ASN A 430 12.66 -19.82 2.67
C ASN A 430 12.86 -20.66 3.93
N ALA A 431 11.90 -21.49 4.28
CA ALA A 431 12.02 -22.41 5.43
C ALA A 431 13.17 -23.41 5.27
N ILE A 432 13.44 -23.90 4.05
CA ILE A 432 14.61 -24.73 3.74
C ILE A 432 15.90 -23.95 4.01
N ALA A 433 16.01 -22.70 3.53
CA ALA A 433 17.19 -21.86 3.73
C ALA A 433 17.44 -21.60 5.22
N LEU A 434 16.40 -21.29 5.99
CA LEU A 434 16.49 -21.02 7.43
C LEU A 434 16.78 -22.28 8.27
N SER A 435 16.42 -23.45 7.78
CA SER A 435 16.56 -24.71 8.53
C SER A 435 17.98 -25.30 8.56
N GLN A 436 18.94 -24.67 7.87
CA GLN A 436 20.37 -25.03 7.90
C GLN A 436 20.66 -26.52 7.61
N GLY A 437 20.20 -27.01 6.48
CA GLY A 437 20.54 -28.38 6.01
C GLY A 437 19.65 -29.51 6.52
N ARG A 438 18.52 -29.22 7.16
CA ARG A 438 17.52 -30.21 7.57
C ARG A 438 16.67 -30.77 6.42
N SER A 439 16.76 -30.14 5.24
CA SER A 439 16.07 -30.58 4.02
C SER A 439 17.07 -31.21 3.04
N LYS A 440 16.62 -32.20 2.27
CA LYS A 440 17.37 -32.76 1.12
C LYS A 440 17.19 -31.87 -0.13
N GLU A 441 16.14 -31.09 -0.19
CA GLU A 441 15.83 -30.16 -1.27
C GLU A 441 16.50 -28.82 -1.00
N SER A 442 17.04 -28.18 -2.03
CA SER A 442 17.57 -26.82 -1.93
C SER A 442 16.46 -25.78 -2.10
N PRO A 443 16.64 -24.54 -1.59
CA PRO A 443 15.68 -23.46 -1.82
C PRO A 443 15.34 -23.25 -3.30
N VAL A 444 16.35 -23.30 -4.18
CA VAL A 444 16.15 -23.12 -5.63
C VAL A 444 15.32 -24.26 -6.23
N GLN A 445 15.49 -25.48 -5.75
CA GLN A 445 14.66 -26.60 -6.21
C GLN A 445 13.19 -26.37 -5.84
N ALA A 446 12.92 -25.90 -4.62
CA ALA A 446 11.56 -25.54 -4.20
C ALA A 446 10.99 -24.42 -5.10
N PHE A 447 11.72 -23.31 -5.29
CA PHE A 447 11.29 -22.21 -6.16
C PHE A 447 11.05 -22.65 -7.61
N SER A 448 11.89 -23.57 -8.13
CA SER A 448 11.82 -24.04 -9.51
C SER A 448 10.60 -24.92 -9.82
N ARG A 449 9.86 -25.35 -8.80
CA ARG A 449 8.59 -26.07 -9.00
C ARG A 449 7.58 -25.21 -9.76
N ASN A 450 7.53 -23.90 -9.46
CA ASN A 450 6.65 -22.95 -10.11
C ASN A 450 6.92 -22.77 -11.63
N LEU A 451 8.09 -23.19 -12.13
CA LEU A 451 8.33 -23.22 -13.58
C LEU A 451 7.38 -24.14 -14.34
N LYS A 452 6.72 -25.07 -13.66
CA LYS A 452 5.74 -26.01 -14.23
C LYS A 452 4.30 -25.48 -14.09
N SER A 453 4.09 -24.46 -13.25
CA SER A 453 2.77 -23.89 -13.03
C SER A 453 2.24 -23.17 -14.29
N PRO A 454 0.95 -23.27 -14.60
CA PRO A 454 0.32 -22.37 -15.56
C PRO A 454 0.29 -20.91 -15.06
N GLU A 455 0.29 -20.72 -13.74
CA GLU A 455 0.36 -19.42 -13.09
C GLU A 455 1.76 -19.21 -12.49
N ARG A 456 2.73 -18.91 -13.38
CA ARG A 456 4.07 -18.53 -12.93
C ARG A 456 4.05 -17.13 -12.31
N SER A 457 4.84 -16.93 -11.23
CA SER A 457 5.04 -15.63 -10.62
C SER A 457 6.41 -15.07 -11.00
N TRP A 458 6.45 -13.84 -11.47
CA TRP A 458 7.69 -13.11 -11.76
C TRP A 458 8.61 -13.02 -10.54
N ARG A 459 8.04 -12.73 -9.37
CA ARG A 459 8.78 -12.63 -8.11
C ARG A 459 9.59 -13.89 -7.81
N LEU A 460 9.02 -15.07 -8.10
CA LEU A 460 9.72 -16.33 -7.87
C LEU A 460 10.83 -16.55 -8.91
N GLN A 461 10.63 -16.10 -10.16
CA GLN A 461 11.69 -16.15 -11.18
C GLN A 461 12.88 -15.27 -10.81
N VAL A 462 12.63 -14.08 -10.24
CA VAL A 462 13.67 -13.21 -9.69
C VAL A 462 14.41 -13.88 -8.53
N ALA A 463 13.71 -14.56 -7.63
CA ALA A 463 14.35 -15.31 -6.53
C ALA A 463 15.25 -16.45 -7.04
N ILE A 464 14.83 -17.18 -8.07
CA ILE A 464 15.64 -18.20 -8.76
C ILE A 464 16.89 -17.56 -9.36
N ALA A 465 16.72 -16.48 -10.13
CA ALA A 465 17.83 -15.78 -10.79
C ALA A 465 18.85 -15.25 -9.78
N ASN A 466 18.40 -14.62 -8.69
CA ASN A 466 19.27 -14.12 -7.63
C ASN A 466 20.09 -15.24 -6.98
N ASN A 467 19.47 -16.39 -6.75
CA ASN A 467 20.19 -17.56 -6.23
C ASN A 467 21.21 -18.10 -7.24
N MET A 468 20.84 -18.21 -8.52
CA MET A 468 21.76 -18.61 -9.59
C MET A 468 22.94 -17.65 -9.74
N ALA A 469 22.72 -16.34 -9.56
CA ALA A 469 23.76 -15.32 -9.71
C ALA A 469 24.90 -15.48 -8.70
N SER A 470 24.67 -16.10 -7.55
CA SER A 470 25.70 -16.42 -6.55
C SER A 470 26.73 -17.43 -7.07
N THR A 471 26.37 -18.29 -8.03
CA THR A 471 27.24 -19.31 -8.62
C THR A 471 27.63 -19.02 -10.06
N ASN A 472 26.69 -18.54 -10.88
CA ASN A 472 26.90 -18.25 -12.29
C ASN A 472 26.05 -17.07 -12.77
N ARG A 473 26.63 -15.87 -12.77
CA ARG A 473 25.95 -14.62 -13.16
C ARG A 473 25.46 -14.63 -14.60
N GLN A 474 26.24 -15.20 -15.53
CA GLN A 474 25.85 -15.23 -16.94
C GLN A 474 24.62 -16.12 -17.16
N GLN A 475 24.58 -17.30 -16.52
CA GLN A 475 23.44 -18.19 -16.60
C GLN A 475 22.20 -17.58 -15.94
N ALA A 476 22.36 -16.93 -14.78
CA ALA A 476 21.28 -16.23 -14.10
C ALA A 476 20.69 -15.11 -14.97
N ARG A 477 21.55 -14.34 -15.64
CA ARG A 477 21.14 -13.29 -16.57
C ARG A 477 20.32 -13.86 -17.74
N SER A 478 20.86 -14.87 -18.42
CA SER A 478 20.14 -15.52 -19.52
C SER A 478 18.79 -16.10 -19.07
N PHE A 479 18.73 -16.66 -17.86
CA PHE A 479 17.48 -17.16 -17.29
C PHE A 479 16.45 -16.05 -17.09
N ILE A 480 16.81 -14.97 -16.37
CA ILE A 480 15.84 -13.91 -16.05
C ILE A 480 15.39 -13.15 -17.30
N GLU A 481 16.27 -12.96 -18.31
CA GLU A 481 15.91 -12.37 -19.59
C GLU A 481 14.89 -13.24 -20.35
N GLN A 482 15.05 -14.57 -20.34
CA GLN A 482 14.07 -15.49 -20.92
C GLN A 482 12.73 -15.42 -20.19
N GLN A 483 12.76 -15.36 -18.85
CA GLN A 483 11.52 -15.21 -18.08
C GLN A 483 10.86 -13.85 -18.37
N PHE A 484 11.62 -12.76 -18.47
CA PHE A 484 11.08 -11.45 -18.81
C PHE A 484 10.35 -11.44 -20.17
N VAL A 485 10.88 -12.15 -21.17
CA VAL A 485 10.20 -12.36 -22.45
C VAL A 485 8.95 -13.23 -22.28
N TYR A 486 9.01 -14.31 -21.46
CA TYR A 486 7.86 -15.16 -21.16
C TYR A 486 6.67 -14.38 -20.57
N PHE A 487 6.96 -13.41 -19.67
CA PHE A 487 5.95 -12.50 -19.10
C PHE A 487 5.55 -11.34 -20.04
N GLY A 488 5.88 -11.40 -21.34
CA GLY A 488 5.52 -10.36 -22.31
C GLY A 488 6.20 -9.01 -22.04
N ARG A 489 7.29 -8.98 -21.27
CA ARG A 489 7.95 -7.76 -20.81
C ARG A 489 7.01 -6.86 -19.99
N ALA A 490 6.19 -7.46 -19.16
CA ALA A 490 5.19 -6.79 -18.34
C ALA A 490 5.75 -5.53 -17.63
N PRO A 491 5.03 -4.41 -17.60
CA PRO A 491 5.47 -3.17 -16.97
C PRO A 491 5.94 -3.36 -15.53
N LYS A 492 5.24 -4.13 -14.72
CA LYS A 492 5.59 -4.41 -13.32
C LYS A 492 6.87 -5.23 -13.14
N ALA A 493 7.32 -5.94 -14.17
CA ALA A 493 8.55 -6.74 -14.11
C ALA A 493 9.83 -5.91 -14.30
N TRP A 494 9.74 -4.72 -14.89
CA TRP A 494 10.92 -3.89 -15.19
C TRP A 494 11.75 -3.48 -13.97
N PRO A 495 11.17 -2.96 -12.89
CA PRO A 495 11.96 -2.54 -11.73
C PRO A 495 12.79 -3.69 -11.13
N ASP A 496 12.21 -4.88 -11.01
CA ASP A 496 12.91 -6.04 -10.46
C ASP A 496 14.04 -6.52 -11.39
N LEU A 497 13.81 -6.52 -12.71
CA LEU A 497 14.84 -6.85 -13.68
C LEU A 497 16.02 -5.87 -13.59
N ILE A 498 15.73 -4.56 -13.49
CA ILE A 498 16.75 -3.51 -13.33
C ILE A 498 17.52 -3.72 -12.03
N ALA A 499 16.82 -3.99 -10.92
CA ALA A 499 17.44 -4.30 -9.64
C ALA A 499 18.34 -5.53 -9.71
N PHE A 500 17.90 -6.62 -10.38
CA PHE A 500 18.74 -7.80 -10.62
C PHE A 500 20.04 -7.46 -11.34
N TYR A 501 20.01 -6.65 -12.39
CA TYR A 501 21.23 -6.22 -13.10
C TYR A 501 22.17 -5.43 -12.20
N ARG A 502 21.65 -4.46 -11.43
CA ARG A 502 22.41 -3.69 -10.44
C ARG A 502 23.08 -4.61 -9.42
N ASP A 503 22.30 -5.51 -8.80
CA ASP A 503 22.75 -6.35 -7.69
C ASP A 503 23.70 -7.46 -8.15
N SER A 504 23.58 -7.90 -9.41
CA SER A 504 24.54 -8.80 -10.04
C SER A 504 25.85 -8.11 -10.48
N GLY A 505 25.96 -6.78 -10.29
CA GLY A 505 27.17 -5.99 -10.55
C GLY A 505 27.23 -5.31 -11.93
N ASP A 506 26.21 -5.44 -12.76
CA ASP A 506 26.07 -4.71 -14.03
C ASP A 506 25.32 -3.38 -13.83
N VAL A 507 25.91 -2.48 -13.04
CA VAL A 507 25.33 -1.16 -12.73
C VAL A 507 25.09 -0.33 -13.99
N LYS A 508 25.95 -0.47 -15.02
CA LYS A 508 25.75 0.24 -16.28
C LYS A 508 24.53 -0.29 -17.01
N GLY A 509 24.42 -1.59 -17.16
CA GLY A 509 23.24 -2.23 -17.79
C GLY A 509 21.95 -1.88 -17.07
N ALA A 510 21.95 -1.84 -15.72
CA ALA A 510 20.80 -1.41 -14.93
C ALA A 510 20.38 0.03 -15.25
N LYS A 511 21.32 0.97 -15.37
CA LYS A 511 21.04 2.38 -15.71
C LYS A 511 20.53 2.53 -17.15
N ASP A 512 21.12 1.81 -18.10
CA ASP A 512 20.66 1.82 -19.50
C ASP A 512 19.22 1.27 -19.62
N MET A 513 18.91 0.20 -18.90
CA MET A 513 17.55 -0.36 -18.83
C MET A 513 16.56 0.58 -18.12
N ALA A 514 16.97 1.24 -17.04
CA ALA A 514 16.13 2.21 -16.35
C ALA A 514 15.79 3.42 -17.24
N MET A 515 16.73 3.86 -18.06
CA MET A 515 16.48 4.90 -19.06
C MET A 515 15.49 4.42 -20.11
N THR A 516 15.65 3.21 -20.63
CA THR A 516 14.71 2.62 -21.60
C THR A 516 13.31 2.52 -21.00
N CYS A 517 13.18 1.96 -19.80
CA CYS A 517 11.91 1.87 -19.06
C CYS A 517 11.27 3.26 -18.88
N SER A 518 12.03 4.25 -18.45
CA SER A 518 11.50 5.59 -18.16
C SER A 518 10.97 6.34 -19.39
N VAL A 519 11.43 5.95 -20.57
CA VAL A 519 10.96 6.49 -21.86
C VAL A 519 9.75 5.71 -22.39
N THR A 520 9.79 4.36 -22.29
CA THR A 520 8.75 3.49 -22.84
C THR A 520 7.54 3.34 -21.93
N LEU A 521 7.73 3.47 -20.60
CA LEU A 521 6.72 3.31 -19.56
C LEU A 521 6.74 4.52 -18.60
N PRO A 522 6.14 5.66 -19.00
CA PRO A 522 6.19 6.89 -18.21
C PRO A 522 5.71 6.71 -16.77
N ASP A 523 4.70 5.88 -16.53
CA ASP A 523 4.12 5.60 -15.21
C ASP A 523 5.08 4.85 -14.29
N TYR A 524 5.99 4.07 -14.86
CA TYR A 524 7.02 3.33 -14.13
C TYR A 524 8.37 4.05 -14.05
N ARG A 525 8.48 5.27 -14.61
CA ARG A 525 9.72 6.04 -14.64
C ARG A 525 10.41 6.10 -13.29
N GLN A 526 9.69 6.51 -12.27
CA GLN A 526 10.24 6.67 -10.91
C GLN A 526 10.71 5.33 -10.34
N ALA A 527 9.90 4.28 -10.49
CA ALA A 527 10.24 2.94 -10.01
C ALA A 527 11.50 2.38 -10.72
N CYS A 528 11.59 2.53 -12.04
CA CYS A 528 12.74 2.08 -12.83
C CYS A 528 14.02 2.85 -12.49
N LEU A 529 13.94 4.17 -12.35
CA LEU A 529 15.10 4.98 -11.96
C LEU A 529 15.57 4.62 -10.54
N SER A 530 14.65 4.47 -9.59
CA SER A 530 14.98 4.05 -8.22
C SER A 530 15.60 2.66 -8.18
N ALA A 531 15.09 1.70 -8.96
CA ALA A 531 15.64 0.34 -9.03
C ALA A 531 17.08 0.29 -9.53
N SER A 532 17.50 1.24 -10.36
CA SER A 532 18.87 1.32 -10.89
C SER A 532 19.89 1.93 -9.91
N GLN A 533 19.43 2.61 -8.85
CA GLN A 533 20.30 3.28 -7.89
C GLN A 533 20.98 2.28 -6.97
N THR A 534 22.28 2.44 -6.81
CA THR A 534 23.05 1.65 -5.83
C THR A 534 22.70 2.06 -4.39
N PRO A 535 22.94 1.20 -3.39
CA PRO A 535 22.72 1.56 -1.99
C PRO A 535 23.48 2.83 -1.56
N ALA A 536 24.67 3.08 -2.13
CA ALA A 536 25.45 4.29 -1.88
C ALA A 536 24.77 5.53 -2.46
N GLU A 537 24.26 5.46 -3.70
CA GLU A 537 23.53 6.56 -4.35
C GLU A 537 22.21 6.86 -3.61
N LEU A 538 21.50 5.82 -3.14
CA LEU A 538 20.29 5.98 -2.32
C LEU A 538 20.61 6.65 -0.98
N ALA A 539 21.70 6.24 -0.31
CA ALA A 539 22.11 6.85 0.94
C ALA A 539 22.52 8.33 0.74
N GLU A 540 23.23 8.64 -0.35
CA GLU A 540 23.60 10.02 -0.70
C GLU A 540 22.36 10.88 -1.03
N ALA A 541 21.41 10.35 -1.80
CA ALA A 541 20.16 11.04 -2.13
C ALA A 541 19.34 11.32 -0.86
N LYS A 542 19.25 10.35 0.04
CA LYS A 542 18.61 10.51 1.36
C LYS A 542 19.31 11.57 2.19
N ALA A 543 20.65 11.53 2.29
CA ALA A 543 21.42 12.52 3.05
C ALA A 543 21.23 13.94 2.49
N LYS A 544 21.14 14.09 1.16
CA LYS A 544 20.85 15.38 0.51
C LYS A 544 19.44 15.86 0.82
N ALA A 545 18.45 14.97 0.80
CA ALA A 545 17.06 15.28 1.14
C ALA A 545 16.94 15.70 2.61
N ASP A 546 17.59 14.97 3.53
CA ASP A 546 17.59 15.28 4.96
C ASP A 546 18.29 16.63 5.24
N ALA A 547 19.41 16.90 4.55
CA ALA A 547 20.11 18.19 4.66
C ALA A 547 19.24 19.35 4.14
N HIS A 548 18.52 19.15 3.03
CA HIS A 548 17.61 20.15 2.48
C HIS A 548 16.40 20.38 3.41
N ALA A 549 15.80 19.33 3.94
CA ALA A 549 14.73 19.41 4.92
C ALA A 549 15.18 20.19 6.17
N LYS A 550 16.41 19.93 6.67
CA LYS A 550 16.98 20.66 7.80
C LYS A 550 17.15 22.16 7.49
N ILE A 551 17.62 22.51 6.30
CA ILE A 551 17.74 23.92 5.87
C ILE A 551 16.36 24.60 5.84
N VAL A 552 15.33 23.92 5.34
CA VAL A 552 13.96 24.42 5.30
C VAL A 552 13.44 24.63 6.74
N VAL A 553 13.61 23.66 7.63
CA VAL A 553 13.21 23.75 9.03
C VAL A 553 13.96 24.87 9.76
N ASP A 554 15.29 25.00 9.57
CA ASP A 554 16.10 26.05 10.18
C ASP A 554 15.67 27.44 9.65
N ASN A 555 15.34 27.58 8.39
CA ASN A 555 14.88 28.83 7.81
C ASN A 555 13.46 29.20 8.29
N VAL A 556 12.57 28.23 8.44
CA VAL A 556 11.26 28.41 9.01
C VAL A 556 11.39 28.83 10.49
N SER A 557 12.18 28.10 11.29
CA SER A 557 12.36 28.39 12.71
C SER A 557 13.00 29.78 12.94
N LYS A 558 14.02 30.17 12.17
CA LYS A 558 14.62 31.50 12.26
C LYS A 558 13.68 32.64 11.91
N ARG A 559 12.70 32.40 11.02
CA ARG A 559 11.66 33.40 10.69
C ARG A 559 10.56 33.50 11.74
N TRP A 560 10.20 32.41 12.40
CA TRP A 560 9.13 32.39 13.40
C TRP A 560 9.59 32.85 14.79
N PHE A 561 10.88 32.71 15.10
CA PHE A 561 11.43 33.08 16.42
C PHE A 561 12.19 34.43 16.42
N LYS A 562 12.25 35.14 15.30
CA LYS A 562 12.81 36.51 15.20
C LYS A 562 11.74 37.60 15.16
N GLN A 563 10.50 37.29 15.40
CA GLN A 563 9.43 38.24 15.73
C GLN A 563 9.10 38.07 17.24
#